data_a5365699949bdd28972b7f71f125408f
#
_entry.id   a5365699949bdd28972b7f71f125408f
#
_cell.length_a   1.000
_cell.length_b   1.000
_cell.length_c   1.000
_cell.angle_alpha   90.00
_cell.angle_beta   90.00
_cell.angle_gamma   90.00
#
_symmetry.space_group_name_H-M   'P 1'
#
loop_
_entity.id
_entity.type
_entity.pdbx_description
1 polymer ?
#
loop_
_entity_poly.entity_id
_entity_poly.type
_entity_poly.pdbx_seq_one_letter_code
_entity_poly.pdbx_strand_id
1 'polypeptide(L)' 'MKAKEVLKILDITRPTLCKYVKQGLIKIDSCINGQYRYNDESVYNLLKNTKKR' A
#
# COMPACT_ATOMS: atom_id res chain seq x y z
N MET A 1 3.19 -7.10 -3.84
CA MET A 1 3.99 -6.53 -2.73
C MET A 1 3.32 -6.84 -1.41
N LYS A 2 4.10 -7.21 -0.43
CA LYS A 2 3.54 -7.55 0.88
C LYS A 2 3.33 -6.30 1.73
N ALA A 3 2.49 -6.44 2.74
CA ALA A 3 2.19 -5.31 3.62
C ALA A 3 3.44 -4.70 4.23
N LYS A 4 4.34 -5.53 4.69
CA LYS A 4 5.58 -5.05 5.27
C LYS A 4 6.34 -4.14 4.32
N GLU A 5 6.38 -4.50 3.07
CA GLU A 5 7.10 -3.72 2.07
C GLU A 5 6.41 -2.40 1.81
N VAL A 6 5.07 -2.42 1.79
CA VAL A 6 4.31 -1.19 1.58
C VAL A 6 4.56 -0.22 2.72
N LEU A 7 4.53 -0.72 3.95
CA LEU A 7 4.75 0.12 5.10
C LEU A 7 6.13 0.76 5.08
N LYS A 8 7.11 0.00 4.61
CA LYS A 8 8.46 0.48 4.55
C LYS A 8 8.64 1.50 3.44
N ILE A 9 8.13 1.20 2.26
CA ILE A 9 8.29 2.08 1.10
C ILE A 9 7.57 3.40 1.31
N LEU A 10 6.37 3.37 1.85
CA LEU A 10 5.58 4.57 2.06
C LEU A 10 5.84 5.21 3.42
N ASP A 11 6.57 4.50 4.28
CA ASP A 11 6.88 4.99 5.62
C ASP A 11 5.60 5.33 6.38
N ILE A 12 4.68 4.39 6.39
CA ILE A 12 3.39 4.56 7.07
C ILE A 12 3.16 3.42 8.03
N THR A 13 2.13 3.56 8.87
CA THR A 13 1.79 2.51 9.82
C THR A 13 0.65 1.68 9.27
N ARG A 14 0.32 0.58 9.94
CA ARG A 14 -0.74 -0.30 9.51
C ARG A 14 -2.10 0.39 9.41
N PRO A 15 -2.52 1.15 10.42
CA PRO A 15 -3.80 1.84 10.31
C PRO A 15 -3.89 2.75 9.09
N THR A 16 -2.77 3.42 8.77
CA THR A 16 -2.72 4.29 7.61
C THR A 16 -2.84 3.49 6.32
N LEU A 17 -2.18 2.33 6.27
CA LEU A 17 -2.28 1.48 5.09
C LEU A 17 -3.72 1.04 4.88
N CYS A 18 -4.39 0.65 5.94
CA CYS A 18 -5.78 0.22 5.86
C CYS A 18 -6.65 1.36 5.32
N LYS A 19 -6.39 2.55 5.76
CA LYS A 19 -7.12 3.72 5.32
C LYS A 19 -6.92 3.95 3.83
N TYR A 20 -5.70 3.84 3.35
CA TYR A 20 -5.41 4.01 1.93
C TYR A 20 -6.13 2.97 1.09
N VAL A 21 -6.18 1.75 1.56
CA VAL A 21 -6.88 0.69 0.85
C VAL A 21 -8.37 1.00 0.79
N LYS A 22 -8.94 1.47 1.88
CA LYS A 22 -10.36 1.81 1.92
C LYS A 22 -10.69 2.96 0.99
N GLN A 23 -9.77 3.89 0.85
CA GLN A 23 -9.99 5.03 -0.01
C GLN A 23 -9.74 4.71 -1.48
N GLY A 24 -9.30 3.50 -1.76
CA GLY A 24 -9.05 3.11 -3.13
C GLY A 24 -7.70 3.57 -3.68
N LEU A 25 -6.84 4.07 -2.82
CA LEU A 25 -5.53 4.53 -3.25
C LEU A 25 -4.58 3.37 -3.52
N ILE A 26 -4.74 2.29 -2.79
CA ILE A 26 -3.93 1.10 -2.98
C ILE A 26 -4.85 -0.06 -3.29
N LYS A 27 -4.56 -0.77 -4.37
CA LYS A 27 -5.36 -1.91 -4.75
C LYS A 27 -4.74 -3.18 -4.21
N ILE A 28 -5.58 -4.16 -3.94
CA ILE A 28 -5.12 -5.46 -3.48
C ILE A 28 -5.23 -6.44 -4.63
N ASP A 29 -4.12 -7.02 -5.03
CA ASP A 29 -4.08 -7.99 -6.12
C ASP A 29 -4.65 -9.34 -5.72
N SER A 30 -4.34 -9.79 -4.53
CA SER A 30 -4.83 -11.09 -4.09
C SER A 30 -4.68 -11.21 -2.58
N CYS A 31 -5.33 -12.24 -2.05
CA CYS A 31 -5.25 -12.53 -0.62
C CYS A 31 -4.99 -14.01 -0.49
N ILE A 32 -3.83 -14.38 0.00
CA ILE A 32 -3.44 -15.77 0.14
C ILE A 32 -3.14 -16.07 1.60
N ASN A 33 -3.81 -17.05 2.16
CA ASN A 33 -3.62 -17.44 3.56
C ASN A 33 -3.73 -16.26 4.51
N GLY A 34 -4.71 -15.39 4.27
CA GLY A 34 -4.92 -14.25 5.14
C GLY A 34 -3.95 -13.11 4.94
N GLN A 35 -3.06 -13.24 3.96
CA GLN A 35 -2.10 -12.18 3.68
C GLN A 35 -2.45 -11.51 2.36
N TYR A 36 -2.53 -10.21 2.38
CA TYR A 36 -2.85 -9.46 1.17
C TYR A 36 -1.59 -9.16 0.36
N ARG A 37 -1.77 -9.21 -0.93
CA ARG A 37 -0.71 -8.83 -1.84
C ARG A 37 -1.15 -7.52 -2.46
N TYR A 38 -0.41 -6.47 -2.23
CA TYR A 38 -0.78 -5.14 -2.71
C TYR A 38 -0.20 -4.88 -4.08
N ASN A 39 -0.92 -4.12 -4.88
CA ASN A 39 -0.52 -3.82 -6.24
C ASN A 39 0.68 -2.88 -6.23
N ASP A 40 1.77 -3.29 -6.83
CA ASP A 40 3.01 -2.52 -6.83
C ASP A 40 2.81 -1.16 -7.47
N GLU A 41 2.12 -1.14 -8.58
CA GLU A 41 1.91 0.09 -9.31
C GLU A 41 1.15 1.10 -8.49
N SER A 42 0.12 0.66 -7.76
CA SER A 42 -0.64 1.56 -6.90
C SER A 42 0.25 2.16 -5.83
N VAL A 43 1.10 1.33 -5.24
CA VAL A 43 1.99 1.78 -4.18
C VAL A 43 2.98 2.82 -4.71
N TYR A 44 3.57 2.54 -5.86
CA TYR A 44 4.54 3.47 -6.42
C TYR A 44 3.90 4.77 -6.89
N ASN A 45 2.68 4.68 -7.40
CA ASN A 45 1.96 5.88 -7.80
C ASN A 45 1.69 6.76 -6.58
N LEU A 46 1.31 6.14 -5.48
CA LEU A 46 1.06 6.87 -4.25
C LEU A 46 2.36 7.49 -3.72
N LEU A 47 3.44 6.74 -3.82
CA LEU A 47 4.74 7.23 -3.39
C LEU A 47 5.14 8.46 -4.17
N LYS A 48 4.91 8.45 -5.47
CA LYS A 48 5.20 9.57 -6.30
C LYS A 48 4.43 10.79 -5.87
N ASN A 49 3.16 10.61 -5.56
CA ASN A 49 2.32 11.73 -5.18
C ASN A 49 2.65 12.29 -3.81
N THR A 50 3.09 11.46 -2.89
CA THR A 50 3.38 11.93 -1.56
C THR A 50 4.77 12.48 -1.41
N LYS A 51 5.66 12.26 -2.44
CA LYS A 51 6.94 12.70 -2.27
C LYS A 51 7.12 14.05 -2.71
N LYS A 52 6.44 14.84 -2.72
CA LYS A 52 6.63 16.08 -3.11
C LYS A 52 7.26 16.87 -2.33
N ARG A 53 7.67 17.20 -1.97
CA ARG A 53 8.29 18.01 -1.37
C ARG A 53 8.78 18.32 -1.36
#